data_a7099f41bfb3b88c67b86b75eba248b3
#
_entry.id   a7099f41bfb3b88c67b86b75eba248b3
#
_cell.length_a   1.000
_cell.length_b   1.000
_cell.length_c   1.000
_cell.angle_alpha   90.00
_cell.angle_beta   90.00
_cell.angle_gamma   90.00
#
_symmetry.space_group_name_H-M   'P 1'
#
loop_
_entity.id
_entity.type
_entity.pdbx_description
1 polymer ?
#
loop_
_entity_poly.entity_id
_entity_poly.type
_entity_poly.pdbx_seq_one_letter_code
_entity_poly.pdbx_strand_id
1 'polypeptide(L)'
;MKEAGKIFSVLSDEMKTFATLTIRDLTKSFDKQHFANNHISLEIKAAKITAFLGHNGAGKSTLLNQMIGFTKPDKGDVCYGDISFVQNRKQARSMMSYMSQQYAPLEKLTVEQNIEMLGRMRGLNSLDLQKEMDQLLIDLEIKEYRAKQGKDLSGGLKRLTSFAMALIGSPTIILLDEPTNDVDPIRRE
;
A
#
# COMPACT_ATOMS: atom_id res chain seq x y z
N MET A 1 13.92 0.82 -13.83
CA MET A 1 12.87 0.08 -14.55
C MET A 1 13.07 -1.44 -14.60
N LYS A 2 14.30 -1.98 -14.58
CA LYS A 2 14.53 -3.44 -14.63
C LYS A 2 14.30 -4.17 -13.30
N GLU A 3 14.43 -3.51 -12.16
CA GLU A 3 14.33 -4.16 -10.84
C GLU A 3 12.91 -4.15 -10.26
N ALA A 4 12.11 -3.12 -10.51
CA ALA A 4 10.67 -3.17 -10.22
C ALA A 4 9.97 -4.35 -10.94
N GLY A 5 10.44 -4.72 -12.13
CA GLY A 5 9.97 -5.89 -12.86
C GLY A 5 10.31 -7.24 -12.20
N LYS A 6 11.41 -7.32 -11.41
CA LYS A 6 11.79 -8.56 -10.72
C LYS A 6 10.93 -8.82 -9.48
N ILE A 7 10.55 -7.79 -8.72
CA ILE A 7 9.66 -7.92 -7.58
C ILE A 7 8.30 -8.49 -8.00
N PHE A 8 7.84 -8.15 -9.21
CA PHE A 8 6.59 -8.67 -9.77
C PHE A 8 6.69 -10.07 -10.38
N SER A 9 7.88 -10.56 -10.73
CA SER A 9 8.03 -11.91 -11.31
C SER A 9 7.86 -13.04 -10.29
N VAL A 10 8.04 -12.77 -9.02
CA VAL A 10 7.82 -13.75 -7.92
C VAL A 10 6.34 -13.99 -7.64
N LEU A 11 5.46 -13.06 -8.08
CA LEU A 11 4.01 -13.18 -7.90
C LEU A 11 3.29 -13.92 -9.05
N SER A 12 4.01 -14.44 -10.05
CA SER A 12 3.43 -14.91 -11.33
C SER A 12 3.08 -16.40 -11.41
N ASP A 13 3.35 -17.23 -10.42
CA ASP A 13 3.19 -18.69 -10.56
C ASP A 13 1.89 -19.31 -10.04
N GLU A 14 1.01 -18.53 -9.45
CA GLU A 14 -0.40 -18.94 -9.32
C GLU A 14 -1.29 -17.92 -10.02
N MET A 15 -1.81 -18.25 -11.19
CA MET A 15 -2.85 -17.47 -11.87
C MET A 15 -4.14 -17.47 -11.01
N LYS A 16 -4.12 -16.74 -9.90
CA LYS A 16 -5.36 -16.23 -9.31
C LYS A 16 -5.94 -15.28 -10.34
N THR A 17 -7.15 -15.53 -10.77
CA THR A 17 -7.90 -14.62 -11.63
C THR A 17 -8.13 -13.35 -10.83
N PHE A 18 -7.19 -12.41 -10.92
CA PHE A 18 -7.30 -11.14 -10.19
C PHE A 18 -8.45 -10.33 -10.78
N ALA A 19 -9.39 -9.98 -9.96
CA ALA A 19 -10.48 -9.12 -10.37
C ALA A 19 -9.98 -7.68 -10.60
N THR A 20 -10.70 -6.92 -11.40
CA THR A 20 -10.46 -5.50 -11.60
C THR A 20 -10.95 -4.71 -10.38
N LEU A 21 -10.16 -3.74 -9.94
CA LEU A 21 -10.62 -2.74 -8.96
C LEU A 21 -11.30 -1.60 -9.73
N THR A 22 -12.59 -1.43 -9.53
CA THR A 22 -13.42 -0.45 -10.24
C THR A 22 -13.89 0.62 -9.27
N ILE A 23 -13.69 1.88 -9.63
CA ILE A 23 -14.25 3.05 -8.95
C ILE A 23 -15.39 3.57 -9.80
N ARG A 24 -16.58 3.77 -9.19
CA ARG A 24 -17.80 4.15 -9.88
C ARG A 24 -18.40 5.41 -9.27
N ASP A 25 -18.40 6.50 -10.02
CA ASP A 25 -19.06 7.76 -9.67
C ASP A 25 -18.69 8.29 -8.27
N LEU A 26 -17.43 8.11 -7.87
CA LEU A 26 -16.98 8.40 -6.52
C LEU A 26 -16.93 9.91 -6.27
N THR A 27 -17.67 10.36 -5.28
CA THR A 27 -17.81 11.79 -4.96
C THR A 27 -17.57 12.01 -3.46
N LYS A 28 -16.80 13.05 -3.12
CA LYS A 28 -16.55 13.48 -1.75
C LYS A 28 -16.43 14.99 -1.65
N SER A 29 -17.22 15.57 -0.74
CA SER A 29 -17.06 16.94 -0.27
C SER A 29 -16.99 16.94 1.26
N PHE A 30 -16.18 17.83 1.84
CA PHE A 30 -16.09 17.97 3.30
C PHE A 30 -16.90 19.17 3.83
N ASP A 31 -17.15 20.16 2.98
CA ASP A 31 -17.83 21.43 3.34
C ASP A 31 -19.10 21.69 2.52
N LYS A 32 -19.50 20.76 1.64
CA LYS A 32 -20.63 20.87 0.70
C LYS A 32 -20.45 21.93 -0.42
N GLN A 33 -19.36 22.69 -0.39
CA GLN A 33 -19.07 23.72 -1.40
C GLN A 33 -17.94 23.28 -2.34
N HIS A 34 -16.94 22.57 -1.80
CA HIS A 34 -15.79 22.12 -2.57
C HIS A 34 -15.72 20.59 -2.59
N PHE A 35 -15.52 20.05 -3.78
CA PHE A 35 -15.36 18.62 -3.96
C PHE A 35 -13.87 18.24 -3.88
N ALA A 36 -13.52 17.38 -2.97
CA ALA A 36 -12.20 16.73 -2.94
C ALA A 36 -12.09 15.67 -4.05
N ASN A 37 -13.18 14.95 -4.32
CA ASN A 37 -13.35 14.09 -5.49
C ASN A 37 -14.75 14.35 -6.07
N ASN A 38 -14.85 14.45 -7.39
CA ASN A 38 -16.09 14.79 -8.07
C ASN A 38 -16.34 13.84 -9.25
N HIS A 39 -17.29 12.92 -9.09
CA HIS A 39 -17.69 11.94 -10.11
C HIS A 39 -16.52 11.12 -10.68
N ILE A 40 -15.59 10.67 -9.84
CA ILE A 40 -14.43 9.88 -10.27
C ILE A 40 -14.88 8.48 -10.66
N SER A 41 -14.60 8.09 -11.90
CA SER A 41 -14.80 6.71 -12.38
C SER A 41 -13.56 6.24 -13.11
N LEU A 42 -13.04 5.08 -12.71
CA LEU A 42 -11.86 4.47 -13.33
C LEU A 42 -11.78 2.97 -13.02
N GLU A 43 -11.00 2.26 -13.83
CA GLU A 43 -10.69 0.86 -13.66
C GLU A 43 -9.19 0.67 -13.47
N ILE A 44 -8.82 -0.07 -12.43
CA ILE A 44 -7.44 -0.47 -12.14
C ILE A 44 -7.33 -1.96 -12.43
N LYS A 45 -6.63 -2.27 -13.53
CA LYS A 45 -6.44 -3.66 -13.95
C LYS A 45 -5.52 -4.40 -12.99
N ALA A 46 -5.78 -5.67 -12.79
CA ALA A 46 -4.94 -6.55 -12.00
C ALA A 46 -3.51 -6.63 -12.57
N ALA A 47 -2.53 -6.90 -11.70
CA ALA A 47 -1.11 -7.01 -12.02
C ALA A 47 -0.55 -5.77 -12.77
N LYS A 48 -1.11 -4.59 -12.50
CA LYS A 48 -0.64 -3.30 -13.04
C LYS A 48 -0.36 -2.31 -11.92
N ILE A 49 0.64 -1.46 -12.15
CA ILE A 49 0.89 -0.26 -11.35
C ILE A 49 0.10 0.89 -11.99
N THR A 50 -0.73 1.54 -11.20
CA THR A 50 -1.48 2.72 -11.61
C THR A 50 -1.03 3.91 -10.77
N ALA A 51 -0.56 4.97 -11.41
CA ALA A 51 -0.13 6.18 -10.72
C ALA A 51 -1.20 7.28 -10.87
N PHE A 52 -1.55 7.91 -9.75
CA PHE A 52 -2.39 9.11 -9.71
C PHE A 52 -1.50 10.35 -9.67
N LEU A 53 -1.50 11.15 -10.72
CA LEU A 53 -0.71 12.36 -10.81
C LEU A 53 -1.62 13.59 -10.62
N GLY A 54 -1.09 14.62 -9.99
CA GLY A 54 -1.78 15.89 -9.75
C GLY A 54 -1.08 16.74 -8.70
N HIS A 55 -1.39 18.02 -8.65
CA HIS A 55 -0.85 18.95 -7.66
C HIS A 55 -1.27 18.61 -6.22
N ASN A 56 -0.63 19.21 -5.23
CA ASN A 56 -1.04 19.07 -3.83
C ASN A 56 -2.45 19.64 -3.65
N GLY A 57 -3.31 18.92 -2.92
CA GLY A 57 -4.72 19.28 -2.77
C GLY A 57 -5.65 18.80 -3.89
N ALA A 58 -5.14 18.11 -4.92
CA ALA A 58 -5.97 17.56 -6.01
C ALA A 58 -6.88 16.38 -5.61
N GLY A 59 -6.95 16.03 -4.32
CA GLY A 59 -7.84 14.96 -3.84
C GLY A 59 -7.24 13.54 -3.90
N LYS A 60 -5.95 13.37 -4.25
CA LYS A 60 -5.30 12.05 -4.36
C LYS A 60 -5.40 11.21 -3.08
N SER A 61 -4.95 11.76 -1.95
CA SER A 61 -5.03 11.07 -0.65
C SER A 61 -6.47 10.85 -0.21
N THR A 62 -7.41 11.75 -0.55
CA THR A 62 -8.84 11.55 -0.31
C THR A 62 -9.37 10.35 -1.10
N LEU A 63 -8.97 10.23 -2.36
CA LEU A 63 -9.33 9.08 -3.20
C LEU A 63 -8.80 7.77 -2.59
N LEU A 64 -7.52 7.71 -2.22
CA LEU A 64 -6.92 6.54 -1.57
C LEU A 64 -7.64 6.20 -0.25
N ASN A 65 -7.97 7.20 0.57
CA ASN A 65 -8.70 7.02 1.83
C ASN A 65 -10.15 6.52 1.60
N GLN A 66 -10.79 6.89 0.50
CA GLN A 66 -12.09 6.34 0.12
C GLN A 66 -11.94 4.88 -0.33
N MET A 67 -10.92 4.56 -1.13
CA MET A 67 -10.66 3.20 -1.60
C MET A 67 -10.46 2.22 -0.44
N ILE A 68 -9.69 2.61 0.59
CA ILE A 68 -9.45 1.74 1.77
C ILE A 68 -10.58 1.81 2.82
N GLY A 69 -11.58 2.65 2.61
CA GLY A 69 -12.74 2.79 3.51
C GLY A 69 -12.46 3.58 4.79
N PHE A 70 -11.40 4.40 4.85
CA PHE A 70 -11.18 5.36 5.95
C PHE A 70 -12.13 6.55 5.83
N THR A 71 -12.36 7.02 4.60
CA THR A 71 -13.31 8.08 4.31
C THR A 71 -14.51 7.50 3.56
N LYS A 72 -15.71 7.66 4.11
CA LYS A 72 -16.93 7.25 3.40
C LYS A 72 -17.19 8.22 2.25
N PRO A 73 -17.39 7.73 1.01
CA PRO A 73 -17.84 8.58 -0.08
C PRO A 73 -19.26 9.12 0.19
N ASP A 74 -19.58 10.27 -0.37
CA ASP A 74 -20.94 10.83 -0.35
C ASP A 74 -21.80 10.16 -1.42
N LYS A 75 -21.17 9.77 -2.56
CA LYS A 75 -21.78 8.99 -3.64
C LYS A 75 -20.76 8.03 -4.23
N GLY A 76 -21.26 7.04 -4.95
CA GLY A 76 -20.43 6.08 -5.67
C GLY A 76 -19.95 4.92 -4.83
N ASP A 77 -19.16 4.07 -5.44
CA ASP A 77 -18.63 2.85 -4.82
C ASP A 77 -17.22 2.53 -5.35
N VAL A 78 -16.51 1.72 -4.57
CA VAL A 78 -15.26 1.06 -4.95
C VAL A 78 -15.51 -0.43 -4.89
N CYS A 79 -15.28 -1.14 -5.99
CA CYS A 79 -15.57 -2.57 -6.11
C CYS A 79 -14.32 -3.34 -6.54
N TYR A 80 -14.08 -4.50 -5.94
CA TYR A 80 -13.13 -5.49 -6.42
C TYR A 80 -13.91 -6.72 -6.92
N GLY A 81 -13.99 -6.86 -8.24
CA GLY A 81 -14.98 -7.75 -8.85
C GLY A 81 -16.39 -7.36 -8.41
N ASP A 82 -17.10 -8.30 -7.78
CA ASP A 82 -18.47 -8.08 -7.28
C ASP A 82 -18.52 -7.57 -5.83
N ILE A 83 -17.38 -7.40 -5.17
CA ILE A 83 -17.31 -6.99 -3.76
C ILE A 83 -17.30 -5.47 -3.66
N SER A 84 -18.39 -4.88 -3.17
CA SER A 84 -18.45 -3.45 -2.81
C SER A 84 -17.65 -3.18 -1.53
N PHE A 85 -16.70 -2.29 -1.59
CA PHE A 85 -15.89 -1.88 -0.43
C PHE A 85 -16.62 -0.88 0.48
N VAL A 86 -17.57 -0.14 -0.05
CA VAL A 86 -18.41 0.75 0.76
C VAL A 86 -19.34 -0.05 1.66
N GLN A 87 -19.88 -1.17 1.16
CA GLN A 87 -20.76 -2.06 1.91
C GLN A 87 -19.98 -3.05 2.78
N ASN A 88 -18.85 -3.56 2.31
CA ASN A 88 -18.07 -4.62 2.95
C ASN A 88 -16.68 -4.14 3.41
N ARG A 89 -16.64 -3.08 4.23
CA ARG A 89 -15.40 -2.43 4.68
C ARG A 89 -14.38 -3.38 5.36
N LYS A 90 -14.87 -4.37 6.12
CA LYS A 90 -14.00 -5.34 6.79
C LYS A 90 -13.26 -6.19 5.76
N GLN A 91 -13.98 -6.68 4.75
CA GLN A 91 -13.41 -7.47 3.67
C GLN A 91 -12.46 -6.61 2.81
N ALA A 92 -12.83 -5.36 2.49
CA ALA A 92 -11.94 -4.43 1.80
C ALA A 92 -10.59 -4.31 2.52
N ARG A 93 -10.61 -4.06 3.82
CA ARG A 93 -9.39 -3.90 4.63
C ARG A 93 -8.53 -5.16 4.71
N SER A 94 -9.13 -6.34 4.70
CA SER A 94 -8.37 -7.61 4.71
C SER A 94 -7.64 -7.88 3.39
N MET A 95 -8.11 -7.28 2.28
CA MET A 95 -7.50 -7.41 0.95
C MET A 95 -6.47 -6.34 0.64
N MET A 96 -6.46 -5.24 1.40
CA MET A 96 -5.68 -4.06 1.09
C MET A 96 -4.54 -3.82 2.07
N SER A 97 -3.48 -3.22 1.56
CA SER A 97 -2.45 -2.54 2.33
C SER A 97 -2.40 -1.07 1.95
N TYR A 98 -2.20 -0.21 2.93
CA TYR A 98 -2.07 1.22 2.72
C TYR A 98 -0.85 1.79 3.43
N MET A 99 0.00 2.44 2.66
CA MET A 99 1.13 3.20 3.15
C MET A 99 0.82 4.68 2.95
N SER A 100 0.46 5.37 4.04
CA SER A 100 0.22 6.82 4.00
C SER A 100 1.53 7.59 3.90
N GLN A 101 1.44 8.88 3.55
CA GLN A 101 2.60 9.78 3.51
C GLN A 101 3.35 9.81 4.85
N GLN A 102 2.63 9.76 5.97
CA GLN A 102 3.20 9.82 7.33
C GLN A 102 3.47 8.43 7.93
N TYR A 103 3.28 7.36 7.17
CA TYR A 103 3.50 6.01 7.68
C TYR A 103 4.98 5.76 7.95
N ALA A 104 5.29 5.45 9.19
CA ALA A 104 6.66 5.20 9.65
C ALA A 104 6.71 3.98 10.57
N PRO A 105 7.87 3.27 10.63
CA PRO A 105 8.08 2.20 11.58
C PRO A 105 8.06 2.72 13.01
N LEU A 106 7.63 1.87 13.93
CA LEU A 106 7.64 2.17 15.36
C LEU A 106 9.09 2.33 15.85
N GLU A 107 9.37 3.45 16.50
CA GLU A 107 10.72 3.88 16.84
C GLU A 107 11.48 2.90 17.75
N LYS A 108 10.77 2.26 18.68
CA LYS A 108 11.36 1.34 19.67
C LYS A 108 11.53 -0.10 19.16
N LEU A 109 10.92 -0.43 18.01
CA LEU A 109 11.04 -1.74 17.40
C LEU A 109 12.16 -1.74 16.36
N THR A 110 12.79 -2.91 16.16
CA THR A 110 13.74 -3.09 15.06
C THR A 110 13.01 -3.13 13.70
N VAL A 111 13.75 -3.02 12.60
CA VAL A 111 13.22 -3.22 11.24
C VAL A 111 12.46 -4.55 11.16
N GLU A 112 13.11 -5.64 11.61
CA GLU A 112 12.51 -6.97 11.65
C GLU A 112 11.21 -7.01 12.46
N GLN A 113 11.22 -6.50 13.69
CA GLN A 113 10.05 -6.50 14.56
C GLN A 113 8.87 -5.69 13.98
N ASN A 114 9.15 -4.59 13.31
CA ASN A 114 8.13 -3.79 12.62
C ASN A 114 7.45 -4.59 11.50
N ILE A 115 8.23 -5.29 10.66
CA ILE A 115 7.72 -6.10 9.56
C ILE A 115 7.00 -7.34 10.12
N GLU A 116 7.60 -8.04 11.09
CA GLU A 116 7.01 -9.20 11.75
C GLU A 116 5.64 -8.91 12.34
N MET A 117 5.50 -7.79 13.04
CA MET A 117 4.23 -7.36 13.64
C MET A 117 3.10 -7.33 12.60
N LEU A 118 3.35 -6.71 11.43
CA LEU A 118 2.35 -6.62 10.36
C LEU A 118 2.05 -7.97 9.71
N GLY A 119 3.08 -8.79 9.49
CA GLY A 119 2.90 -10.13 8.94
C GLY A 119 2.06 -11.02 9.85
N ARG A 120 2.29 -10.97 11.17
CA ARG A 120 1.45 -11.70 12.15
C ARG A 120 0.01 -11.17 12.18
N MET A 121 -0.18 -9.84 12.13
CA MET A 121 -1.52 -9.23 12.06
C MET A 121 -2.28 -9.65 10.80
N ARG A 122 -1.59 -9.98 9.71
CA ARG A 122 -2.16 -10.52 8.47
C ARG A 122 -2.33 -12.04 8.47
N GLY A 123 -1.95 -12.70 9.56
CA GLY A 123 -2.17 -14.13 9.76
C GLY A 123 -1.09 -15.04 9.21
N LEU A 124 0.09 -14.52 8.87
CA LEU A 124 1.22 -15.36 8.46
C LEU A 124 1.66 -16.25 9.61
N ASN A 125 1.89 -17.53 9.33
CA ASN A 125 2.59 -18.43 10.25
C ASN A 125 4.09 -18.07 10.31
N SER A 126 4.81 -18.61 11.29
CA SER A 126 6.20 -18.22 11.52
C SER A 126 7.16 -18.58 10.38
N LEU A 127 6.90 -19.67 9.66
CA LEU A 127 7.77 -20.11 8.57
C LEU A 127 7.59 -19.21 7.33
N ASP A 128 6.35 -18.97 6.91
CA ASP A 128 6.04 -18.12 5.78
C ASP A 128 6.45 -16.66 6.04
N LEU A 129 6.20 -16.18 7.27
CA LEU A 129 6.62 -14.85 7.70
C LEU A 129 8.13 -14.67 7.58
N GLN A 130 8.92 -15.62 8.09
CA GLN A 130 10.37 -15.54 8.03
C GLN A 130 10.87 -15.53 6.59
N LYS A 131 10.35 -16.43 5.75
CA LYS A 131 10.71 -16.54 4.33
C LYS A 131 10.40 -15.26 3.57
N GLU A 132 9.17 -14.74 3.71
CA GLU A 132 8.73 -13.55 3.00
C GLU A 132 9.48 -12.30 3.48
N MET A 133 9.70 -12.17 4.79
CA MET A 133 10.47 -11.07 5.37
C MET A 133 11.92 -11.08 4.90
N ASP A 134 12.60 -12.24 4.91
CA ASP A 134 13.98 -12.35 4.45
C ASP A 134 14.10 -11.93 2.97
N GLN A 135 13.13 -12.32 2.13
CA GLN A 135 13.10 -11.91 0.74
C GLN A 135 12.90 -10.40 0.58
N LEU A 136 11.94 -9.81 1.30
CA LEU A 136 11.69 -8.36 1.27
C LEU A 136 12.92 -7.55 1.72
N LEU A 137 13.62 -8.01 2.77
CA LEU A 137 14.83 -7.34 3.25
C LEU A 137 15.97 -7.36 2.22
N ILE A 138 16.06 -8.44 1.44
CA ILE A 138 17.04 -8.58 0.33
C ILE A 138 16.64 -7.68 -0.82
N ASP A 139 15.39 -7.77 -1.29
CA ASP A 139 14.89 -7.03 -2.47
C ASP A 139 14.93 -5.52 -2.30
N LEU A 140 14.74 -5.06 -1.06
CA LEU A 140 14.80 -3.63 -0.71
C LEU A 140 16.20 -3.16 -0.27
N GLU A 141 17.20 -4.07 -0.27
CA GLU A 141 18.58 -3.78 0.14
C GLU A 141 18.69 -3.20 1.57
N ILE A 142 17.85 -3.68 2.49
CA ILE A 142 17.84 -3.25 3.90
C ILE A 142 18.17 -4.36 4.89
N LYS A 143 18.65 -5.50 4.42
CA LYS A 143 18.95 -6.68 5.26
C LYS A 143 19.96 -6.38 6.36
N GLU A 144 20.97 -5.57 6.08
CA GLU A 144 22.01 -5.18 7.04
C GLU A 144 21.45 -4.32 8.21
N TYR A 145 20.29 -3.70 8.02
CA TYR A 145 19.61 -2.88 9.03
C TYR A 145 18.57 -3.64 9.85
N ARG A 146 18.42 -4.95 9.64
CA ARG A 146 17.42 -5.82 10.25
C ARG A 146 17.24 -5.61 11.74
N ALA A 147 18.35 -5.54 12.48
CA ALA A 147 18.39 -5.39 13.93
C ALA A 147 18.37 -3.92 14.41
N LYS A 148 18.38 -2.95 13.49
CA LYS A 148 18.42 -1.53 13.82
C LYS A 148 17.03 -1.02 14.23
N GLN A 149 16.97 -0.22 15.30
CA GLN A 149 15.71 0.34 15.78
C GLN A 149 15.20 1.46 14.87
N GLY A 150 13.87 1.62 14.79
CA GLY A 150 13.21 2.62 13.97
C GLY A 150 13.69 4.05 14.22
N LYS A 151 13.99 4.41 15.48
CA LYS A 151 14.52 5.72 15.84
C LYS A 151 15.88 6.02 15.22
N ASP A 152 16.70 5.00 14.96
CA ASP A 152 18.08 5.11 14.49
C ASP A 152 18.19 5.02 12.95
N LEU A 153 17.06 4.89 12.25
CA LEU A 153 17.00 4.83 10.80
C LEU A 153 17.01 6.23 10.19
N SER A 154 17.69 6.40 9.05
CA SER A 154 17.53 7.57 8.19
C SER A 154 16.13 7.65 7.61
N GLY A 155 15.73 8.82 7.08
CA GLY A 155 14.41 9.00 6.42
C GLY A 155 14.16 7.97 5.33
N GLY A 156 15.15 7.76 4.45
CA GLY A 156 15.08 6.76 3.39
C GLY A 156 14.90 5.33 3.90
N LEU A 157 15.66 4.94 4.94
CA LEU A 157 15.52 3.61 5.55
C LEU A 157 14.18 3.44 6.27
N LYS A 158 13.66 4.47 6.93
CA LYS A 158 12.30 4.47 7.48
C LYS A 158 11.28 4.23 6.38
N ARG A 159 11.45 4.87 5.23
CA ARG A 159 10.54 4.73 4.09
C ARG A 159 10.58 3.34 3.48
N LEU A 160 11.78 2.77 3.27
CA LEU A 160 11.95 1.39 2.78
C LEU A 160 11.39 0.37 3.78
N THR A 161 11.60 0.56 5.08
CA THR A 161 10.99 -0.28 6.12
C THR A 161 9.47 -0.21 6.07
N SER A 162 8.91 1.00 5.93
CA SER A 162 7.45 1.19 5.79
C SER A 162 6.90 0.51 4.55
N PHE A 163 7.66 0.50 3.46
CA PHE A 163 7.30 -0.18 2.23
C PHE A 163 7.30 -1.70 2.44
N ALA A 164 8.34 -2.27 3.08
CA ALA A 164 8.35 -3.68 3.46
C ALA A 164 7.16 -4.07 4.34
N MET A 165 6.82 -3.23 5.34
CA MET A 165 5.63 -3.41 6.18
C MET A 165 4.33 -3.38 5.37
N ALA A 166 4.26 -2.60 4.31
CA ALA A 166 3.08 -2.57 3.43
C ALA A 166 2.98 -3.82 2.55
N LEU A 167 4.09 -4.42 2.16
CA LEU A 167 4.15 -5.59 1.27
C LEU A 167 3.96 -6.93 2.00
N ILE A 168 4.47 -7.07 3.24
CA ILE A 168 4.44 -8.35 3.98
C ILE A 168 3.02 -8.93 4.05
N GLY A 169 2.88 -10.22 3.85
CA GLY A 169 1.59 -10.92 3.80
C GLY A 169 0.87 -10.79 2.46
N SER A 170 1.57 -10.39 1.43
CA SER A 170 1.11 -10.41 0.01
C SER A 170 -0.32 -9.88 -0.18
N PRO A 171 -0.63 -8.63 0.22
CA PRO A 171 -1.97 -8.07 0.08
C PRO A 171 -2.38 -8.02 -1.40
N THR A 172 -3.67 -8.25 -1.67
CA THR A 172 -4.22 -8.24 -3.04
C THR A 172 -4.11 -6.87 -3.70
N ILE A 173 -4.27 -5.80 -2.92
CA ILE A 173 -4.23 -4.41 -3.38
C ILE A 173 -3.31 -3.62 -2.45
N ILE A 174 -2.36 -2.91 -3.04
CA ILE A 174 -1.42 -2.06 -2.33
C ILE A 174 -1.67 -0.62 -2.74
N LEU A 175 -1.98 0.24 -1.79
CA LEU A 175 -2.17 1.67 -1.97
C LEU A 175 -0.99 2.40 -1.34
N LEU A 176 -0.30 3.22 -2.12
CA LEU A 176 0.88 3.95 -1.70
C LEU A 176 0.65 5.45 -1.90
N ASP A 177 0.75 6.23 -0.84
CA ASP A 177 0.66 7.69 -0.88
C ASP A 177 2.06 8.29 -0.75
N GLU A 178 2.58 8.84 -1.84
CA GLU A 178 3.92 9.41 -1.95
C GLU A 178 5.04 8.47 -1.46
N PRO A 179 5.15 7.25 -2.03
CA PRO A 179 6.05 6.21 -1.51
C PRO A 179 7.54 6.54 -1.60
N THR A 180 7.93 7.47 -2.45
CA THR A 180 9.33 7.84 -2.70
C THR A 180 9.79 9.09 -1.96
N ASN A 181 8.94 9.71 -1.12
CA ASN A 181 9.37 10.80 -0.28
C ASN A 181 10.50 10.35 0.66
N ASP A 182 11.50 11.20 0.83
CA ASP A 182 12.69 10.94 1.67
C ASP A 182 13.59 9.77 1.21
N VAL A 183 13.31 9.13 0.09
CA VAL A 183 14.22 8.14 -0.52
C VAL A 183 15.22 8.87 -1.41
N ASP A 184 16.49 8.49 -1.31
CA ASP A 184 17.57 9.03 -2.14
C ASP A 184 17.20 8.92 -3.63
N PRO A 185 17.42 9.99 -4.44
CA PRO A 185 17.16 9.94 -5.88
C PRO A 185 17.83 8.76 -6.61
N ILE A 186 19.01 8.33 -6.17
CA ILE A 186 19.74 7.18 -6.74
C ILE A 186 18.98 5.87 -6.49
N ARG A 187 18.22 5.76 -5.40
CA ARG A 187 17.39 4.58 -5.09
C ARG A 187 15.96 4.66 -5.65
N ARG A 188 15.62 5.76 -6.36
CA ARG A 188 14.30 5.94 -6.99
C ARG A 188 14.20 5.32 -8.38
N GLU A 189 15.32 4.93 -8.98
CA GLU A 189 15.40 4.26 -10.28
C GLU A 189 15.22 2.74 -10.12
#